data_dc2dbbf68971b5d7298aa8b488619587
#
_entry.id   dc2dbbf68971b5d7298aa8b488619587
#
_cell.length_a   1.000
_cell.length_b   1.000
_cell.length_c   1.000
_cell.angle_alpha   90.00
_cell.angle_beta   90.00
_cell.angle_gamma   90.00
#
_symmetry.space_group_name_H-M   'P 1'
#
loop_
_entity.id
_entity.type
_entity.pdbx_description
1 polymer ?
#
loop_
_entity_poly.entity_id
_entity_poly.type
_entity_poly.pdbx_seq_one_letter_code
_entity_poly.pdbx_strand_id
1 'polypeptide(L)'
;MIQPSHLKPGDTIGIVCPSGYIPLEKVQICIQTLEKWGYKVKLGTTVGAKKDSFSGTDQQRAEDLQTMLDDASVKAVLCARGGYGASRIINTIEFKAFNKQPKWVIGFSDITVLQAAILQQNCMSIHGPMAAAFTKGEAGEPYIQSLKQVLEGEKTSYTIPAHSMNTLGNAKAEMVGGNLCILAHLIGSKNALDTNGKILFIEDVGEYHYNIDRLMIQCKNAGLFENLAGLVIGGFTDLKDPSSDFGASANEIIKEHIVGYTYPICFDFPISHSLPNFAIKQGQVYSLAVSAQEVSLTEA
;
A
#
# COMPACT_ATOMS: atom_id res chain seq x y z
N MET A 1 6.21 12.36 -10.87
CA MET A 1 5.68 12.73 -9.53
C MET A 1 6.76 13.30 -8.63
N ILE A 2 6.37 14.06 -7.60
CA ILE A 2 7.31 14.60 -6.59
C ILE A 2 7.72 13.44 -5.68
N GLN A 3 9.01 13.19 -5.57
CA GLN A 3 9.58 12.24 -4.63
C GLN A 3 9.97 12.99 -3.35
N PRO A 4 9.43 12.62 -2.17
CA PRO A 4 9.90 13.19 -0.91
C PRO A 4 11.40 12.89 -0.67
N SER A 5 12.04 13.73 0.11
CA SER A 5 13.46 13.53 0.44
C SER A 5 13.71 12.21 1.16
N HIS A 6 14.83 11.58 0.85
CA HIS A 6 15.28 10.40 1.61
C HIS A 6 15.62 10.78 3.05
N LEU A 7 15.39 9.84 3.95
CA LEU A 7 15.66 10.04 5.37
C LEU A 7 17.14 9.83 5.68
N LYS A 8 17.60 10.55 6.68
CA LYS A 8 18.96 10.47 7.23
C LYS A 8 18.88 10.21 8.74
N PRO A 9 19.90 9.60 9.36
CA PRO A 9 19.96 9.50 10.80
C PRO A 9 19.72 10.86 11.47
N GLY A 10 18.87 10.88 12.49
CA GLY A 10 18.41 12.09 13.19
C GLY A 10 17.09 12.67 12.66
N ASP A 11 16.60 12.26 11.48
CA ASP A 11 15.29 12.63 10.99
C ASP A 11 14.16 12.04 11.85
N THR A 12 13.00 12.69 11.84
CA THR A 12 11.85 12.28 12.65
C THR A 12 10.82 11.54 11.79
N ILE A 13 10.40 10.36 12.25
CA ILE A 13 9.26 9.61 11.72
C ILE A 13 8.09 9.78 12.68
N GLY A 14 6.97 10.30 12.19
CA GLY A 14 5.69 10.36 12.91
C GLY A 14 4.97 9.03 12.80
N ILE A 15 4.41 8.51 13.88
CA ILE A 15 3.56 7.32 13.86
C ILE A 15 2.14 7.72 14.22
N VAL A 16 1.16 7.44 13.34
CA VAL A 16 -0.26 7.77 13.52
C VAL A 16 -1.15 6.56 13.28
N CYS A 17 -2.37 6.60 13.75
CA CYS A 17 -3.35 5.54 13.54
C CYS A 17 -4.65 6.10 12.93
N PRO A 18 -4.69 6.35 11.62
CA PRO A 18 -5.85 7.01 10.99
C PRO A 18 -7.07 6.09 10.82
N SER A 19 -6.95 4.82 11.13
CA SER A 19 -7.93 3.77 10.86
C SER A 19 -8.28 2.97 12.13
N GLY A 20 -8.02 1.67 12.13
CA GLY A 20 -8.35 0.75 13.20
C GLY A 20 -7.47 0.87 14.44
N TYR A 21 -8.01 0.50 15.60
CA TYR A 21 -7.32 0.50 16.87
C TYR A 21 -6.11 -0.45 16.88
N ILE A 22 -5.01 0.01 17.47
CA ILE A 22 -3.85 -0.80 17.83
C ILE A 22 -3.39 -0.46 19.25
N PRO A 23 -3.14 -1.45 20.12
CA PRO A 23 -2.55 -1.21 21.43
C PRO A 23 -1.11 -0.64 21.29
N LEU A 24 -0.72 0.28 22.18
CA LEU A 24 0.60 0.91 22.15
C LEU A 24 1.75 -0.10 22.25
N GLU A 25 1.57 -1.14 23.05
CA GLU A 25 2.57 -2.20 23.23
C GLU A 25 2.91 -2.94 21.92
N LYS A 26 1.98 -3.02 20.98
CA LYS A 26 2.23 -3.60 19.65
C LYS A 26 3.01 -2.70 18.70
N VAL A 27 3.20 -1.44 19.06
CA VAL A 27 3.98 -0.47 18.28
C VAL A 27 5.42 -0.34 18.82
N GLN A 28 5.69 -0.83 20.03
CA GLN A 28 6.98 -0.67 20.71
C GLN A 28 8.17 -1.26 19.93
N ILE A 29 7.99 -2.43 19.31
CA ILE A 29 9.07 -3.07 18.52
C ILE A 29 9.39 -2.20 17.30
N CYS A 30 8.39 -1.63 16.66
CA CYS A 30 8.59 -0.69 15.56
C CYS A 30 9.37 0.54 16.02
N ILE A 31 8.96 1.17 17.13
CA ILE A 31 9.65 2.33 17.69
C ILE A 31 11.13 2.01 17.93
N GLN A 32 11.42 0.94 18.66
CA GLN A 32 12.79 0.50 18.94
C GLN A 32 13.60 0.22 17.69
N THR A 33 12.97 -0.34 16.65
CA THR A 33 13.62 -0.62 15.38
C THR A 33 13.97 0.66 14.63
N LEU A 34 13.04 1.62 14.57
CA LEU A 34 13.30 2.92 13.94
C LEU A 34 14.39 3.72 14.67
N GLU A 35 14.40 3.67 16.01
CA GLU A 35 15.45 4.30 16.82
C GLU A 35 16.82 3.62 16.61
N LYS A 36 16.88 2.29 16.50
CA LYS A 36 18.10 1.56 16.12
C LYS A 36 18.60 1.92 14.73
N TRP A 37 17.71 2.29 13.80
CA TRP A 37 18.09 2.80 12.49
C TRP A 37 18.59 4.26 12.55
N GLY A 38 18.55 4.89 13.73
CA GLY A 38 19.02 6.25 13.96
C GLY A 38 17.97 7.34 13.79
N TYR A 39 16.69 6.99 13.61
CA TYR A 39 15.60 7.95 13.50
C TYR A 39 15.04 8.36 14.85
N LYS A 40 14.48 9.56 14.93
CA LYS A 40 13.64 10.00 16.04
C LYS A 40 12.20 9.57 15.76
N VAL A 41 11.48 9.16 16.80
CA VAL A 41 10.07 8.78 16.68
C VAL A 41 9.20 9.81 17.40
N LYS A 42 8.17 10.30 16.69
CA LYS A 42 7.10 11.15 17.24
C LYS A 42 5.80 10.38 17.20
N LEU A 43 5.24 10.06 18.36
CA LEU A 43 3.96 9.37 18.44
C LEU A 43 2.80 10.35 18.32
N GLY A 44 1.84 10.00 17.47
CA GLY A 44 0.53 10.64 17.40
C GLY A 44 -0.35 10.25 18.56
N THR A 45 -1.31 11.07 18.86
CA THR A 45 -2.28 10.89 19.97
C THR A 45 -3.23 9.73 19.73
N THR A 46 -3.36 9.28 18.49
CA THR A 46 -4.22 8.16 18.10
C THR A 46 -3.60 6.79 18.36
N VAL A 47 -2.29 6.71 18.56
CA VAL A 47 -1.60 5.44 18.86
C VAL A 47 -1.97 5.00 20.28
N GLY A 48 -2.64 3.85 20.41
CA GLY A 48 -3.16 3.34 21.67
C GLY A 48 -4.52 3.94 22.10
N ALA A 49 -4.99 4.99 21.43
CA ALA A 49 -6.35 5.49 21.66
C ALA A 49 -7.40 4.53 21.11
N LYS A 50 -8.52 4.37 21.81
CA LYS A 50 -9.57 3.43 21.44
C LYS A 50 -10.96 4.06 21.48
N LYS A 51 -11.67 3.94 20.37
CA LYS A 51 -13.11 4.23 20.25
C LYS A 51 -13.73 3.11 19.42
N ASP A 52 -14.34 2.13 20.08
CA ASP A 52 -14.89 0.93 19.45
C ASP A 52 -13.77 0.18 18.64
N SER A 53 -13.92 0.03 17.33
CA SER A 53 -12.92 -0.56 16.43
C SER A 53 -11.85 0.43 15.94
N PHE A 54 -12.00 1.72 16.21
CA PHE A 54 -11.14 2.80 15.71
C PHE A 54 -10.09 3.26 16.73
N SER A 55 -9.04 3.90 16.25
CA SER A 55 -8.06 4.60 17.07
C SER A 55 -8.52 6.04 17.40
N GLY A 56 -9.62 6.15 18.15
CA GLY A 56 -10.25 7.42 18.48
C GLY A 56 -11.43 7.79 17.57
N THR A 57 -12.01 8.96 17.79
CA THR A 57 -13.08 9.51 16.94
C THR A 57 -12.57 9.90 15.56
N ASP A 58 -13.48 10.12 14.59
CA ASP A 58 -13.11 10.63 13.27
C ASP A 58 -12.32 11.93 13.37
N GLN A 59 -12.77 12.85 14.24
CA GLN A 59 -12.09 14.12 14.50
C GLN A 59 -10.67 13.92 15.04
N GLN A 60 -10.49 13.11 16.08
CA GLN A 60 -9.16 12.83 16.66
C GLN A 60 -8.20 12.23 15.63
N ARG A 61 -8.68 11.29 14.80
CA ARG A 61 -7.85 10.65 13.76
C ARG A 61 -7.47 11.63 12.65
N ALA A 62 -8.41 12.50 12.24
CA ALA A 62 -8.15 13.54 11.27
C ALA A 62 -7.15 14.59 11.79
N GLU A 63 -7.36 15.10 13.00
CA GLU A 63 -6.47 16.10 13.62
C GLU A 63 -5.06 15.56 13.84
N ASP A 64 -4.93 14.32 14.29
CA ASP A 64 -3.62 13.69 14.52
C ASP A 64 -2.85 13.48 13.20
N LEU A 65 -3.53 12.95 12.18
CA LEU A 65 -2.95 12.80 10.84
C LEU A 65 -2.56 14.17 10.26
N GLN A 66 -3.45 15.16 10.35
CA GLN A 66 -3.18 16.51 9.84
C GLN A 66 -1.96 17.13 10.54
N THR A 67 -1.88 17.00 11.88
CA THR A 67 -0.75 17.50 12.67
C THR A 67 0.58 16.91 12.17
N MET A 68 0.64 15.62 11.89
CA MET A 68 1.86 14.98 11.38
C MET A 68 2.18 15.36 9.93
N LEU A 69 1.15 15.55 9.10
CA LEU A 69 1.34 16.00 7.72
C LEU A 69 1.86 17.44 7.65
N ASP A 70 1.42 18.30 8.57
CA ASP A 70 1.79 19.72 8.60
C ASP A 70 3.11 19.99 9.34
N ASP A 71 3.54 19.10 10.23
CA ASP A 71 4.77 19.30 11.02
C ASP A 71 6.03 19.22 10.13
N ALA A 72 6.70 20.35 9.97
CA ALA A 72 7.92 20.46 9.16
C ALA A 72 9.11 19.62 9.68
N SER A 73 9.11 19.28 10.96
CA SER A 73 10.14 18.43 11.58
C SER A 73 9.99 16.94 11.24
N VAL A 74 8.77 16.51 10.90
CA VAL A 74 8.46 15.12 10.50
C VAL A 74 8.82 14.93 9.02
N LYS A 75 9.65 13.91 8.72
CA LYS A 75 10.11 13.56 7.36
C LYS A 75 9.37 12.38 6.76
N ALA A 76 8.79 11.53 7.58
CA ALA A 76 7.91 10.45 7.16
C ALA A 76 6.78 10.26 8.16
N VAL A 77 5.61 9.83 7.69
CA VAL A 77 4.45 9.45 8.49
C VAL A 77 4.20 7.96 8.27
N LEU A 78 4.42 7.17 9.30
CA LEU A 78 4.16 5.73 9.32
C LEU A 78 2.80 5.47 9.94
N CYS A 79 1.89 4.85 9.19
CA CYS A 79 0.63 4.38 9.74
C CYS A 79 0.85 3.16 10.64
N ALA A 80 0.29 3.17 11.82
CA ALA A 80 0.51 2.08 12.78
C ALA A 80 -0.24 0.81 12.36
N ARG A 81 -1.43 0.98 11.78
CA ARG A 81 -2.31 -0.10 11.34
C ARG A 81 -3.30 0.39 10.29
N GLY A 82 -3.77 -0.54 9.42
CA GLY A 82 -4.94 -0.37 8.58
C GLY A 82 -6.25 -0.72 9.33
N GLY A 83 -7.08 -1.51 8.71
CA GLY A 83 -8.40 -1.90 9.21
C GLY A 83 -9.50 -1.14 8.48
N TYR A 84 -10.21 -0.23 9.14
CA TYR A 84 -11.23 0.62 8.53
C TYR A 84 -11.25 2.00 9.18
N GLY A 85 -11.46 3.04 8.37
CA GLY A 85 -11.69 4.39 8.90
C GLY A 85 -11.06 5.53 8.11
N ALA A 86 -10.04 5.28 7.25
CA ALA A 86 -9.40 6.32 6.45
C ALA A 86 -10.40 7.03 5.51
N SER A 87 -11.32 6.29 4.90
CA SER A 87 -12.38 6.84 4.03
C SER A 87 -13.28 7.86 4.74
N ARG A 88 -13.45 7.72 6.05
CA ARG A 88 -14.30 8.62 6.85
C ARG A 88 -13.68 10.00 7.05
N ILE A 89 -12.35 10.08 7.05
CA ILE A 89 -11.59 11.29 7.40
C ILE A 89 -10.90 11.94 6.20
N ILE A 90 -10.64 11.21 5.12
CA ILE A 90 -9.80 11.70 4.02
C ILE A 90 -10.29 13.01 3.41
N ASN A 91 -11.60 13.24 3.39
CA ASN A 91 -12.17 14.46 2.82
C ASN A 91 -12.00 15.72 3.70
N THR A 92 -11.59 15.55 4.97
CA THR A 92 -11.28 16.65 5.88
C THR A 92 -9.79 16.97 5.95
N ILE A 93 -8.95 16.13 5.35
CA ILE A 93 -7.49 16.35 5.31
C ILE A 93 -7.14 17.40 4.27
N GLU A 94 -6.35 18.38 4.71
CA GLU A 94 -5.80 19.43 3.84
C GLU A 94 -4.35 19.16 3.50
N PHE A 95 -4.01 19.24 2.22
CA PHE A 95 -2.66 18.97 1.72
C PHE A 95 -1.82 20.25 1.48
N LYS A 96 -2.32 21.42 1.86
CA LYS A 96 -1.65 22.70 1.56
C LYS A 96 -0.23 22.81 2.16
N ALA A 97 -0.04 22.41 3.40
CA ALA A 97 1.28 22.40 4.05
C ALA A 97 2.12 21.22 3.53
N PHE A 98 1.51 20.04 3.40
CA PHE A 98 2.14 18.86 2.80
C PHE A 98 2.73 19.14 1.41
N ASN A 99 1.99 19.83 0.52
CA ASN A 99 2.45 20.14 -0.82
C ASN A 99 3.65 21.10 -0.85
N LYS A 100 3.83 21.91 0.20
CA LYS A 100 5.03 22.79 0.33
C LYS A 100 6.25 22.01 0.82
N GLN A 101 6.04 20.97 1.61
CA GLN A 101 7.09 20.14 2.18
C GLN A 101 6.66 18.66 2.18
N PRO A 102 6.69 18.02 0.99
CA PRO A 102 6.28 16.64 0.84
C PRO A 102 7.10 15.69 1.73
N LYS A 103 6.46 14.71 2.30
CA LYS A 103 7.07 13.68 3.15
C LYS A 103 6.53 12.31 2.79
N TRP A 104 7.29 11.26 3.10
CA TRP A 104 6.84 9.91 2.88
C TRP A 104 5.64 9.58 3.77
N VAL A 105 4.60 9.00 3.18
CA VAL A 105 3.49 8.39 3.92
C VAL A 105 3.50 6.89 3.64
N ILE A 106 3.55 6.10 4.71
CA ILE A 106 3.83 4.68 4.67
C ILE A 106 2.64 3.91 5.23
N GLY A 107 2.20 2.91 4.49
CA GLY A 107 1.14 1.99 4.92
C GLY A 107 0.61 1.15 3.77
N PHE A 108 -0.42 0.36 4.04
CA PHE A 108 -1.14 -0.46 3.06
C PHE A 108 -2.56 -0.77 3.58
N SER A 109 -3.33 -1.62 2.91
CA SER A 109 -4.70 -1.93 3.34
C SER A 109 -5.59 -0.67 3.26
N ASP A 110 -6.34 -0.34 4.32
CA ASP A 110 -7.18 0.87 4.39
C ASP A 110 -6.41 2.18 4.10
N ILE A 111 -5.07 2.18 4.29
CA ILE A 111 -4.23 3.34 3.98
C ILE A 111 -4.12 3.61 2.48
N THR A 112 -4.53 2.68 1.63
CA THR A 112 -4.70 2.90 0.19
C THR A 112 -5.54 4.15 -0.10
N VAL A 113 -6.53 4.48 0.74
CA VAL A 113 -7.33 5.71 0.65
C VAL A 113 -6.46 6.96 0.73
N LEU A 114 -5.56 7.01 1.72
CA LEU A 114 -4.65 8.14 1.93
C LEU A 114 -3.60 8.22 0.82
N GLN A 115 -3.05 7.08 0.41
CA GLN A 115 -2.08 6.99 -0.68
C GLN A 115 -2.67 7.46 -2.00
N ALA A 116 -3.92 7.07 -2.30
CA ALA A 116 -4.63 7.56 -3.47
C ALA A 116 -4.81 9.09 -3.43
N ALA A 117 -5.17 9.67 -2.28
CA ALA A 117 -5.27 11.11 -2.12
C ALA A 117 -3.92 11.84 -2.30
N ILE A 118 -2.82 11.24 -1.85
CA ILE A 118 -1.45 11.76 -2.02
C ILE A 118 -1.02 11.70 -3.50
N LEU A 119 -1.37 10.65 -4.22
CA LEU A 119 -1.13 10.57 -5.66
C LEU A 119 -1.84 11.71 -6.42
N GLN A 120 -3.04 12.12 -5.99
CA GLN A 120 -3.74 13.31 -6.54
C GLN A 120 -2.98 14.61 -6.24
N GLN A 121 -2.10 14.64 -5.24
CA GLN A 121 -1.20 15.77 -4.99
C GLN A 121 0.09 15.70 -5.83
N ASN A 122 0.16 14.79 -6.80
CA ASN A 122 1.36 14.54 -7.61
C ASN A 122 2.59 14.16 -6.75
N CYS A 123 2.39 13.48 -5.64
CA CYS A 123 3.43 13.08 -4.69
C CYS A 123 3.48 11.55 -4.53
N MET A 124 4.69 11.02 -4.37
CA MET A 124 4.91 9.60 -4.10
C MET A 124 4.58 9.25 -2.65
N SER A 125 4.19 7.99 -2.44
CA SER A 125 4.00 7.38 -1.11
C SER A 125 4.59 5.96 -1.08
N ILE A 126 4.56 5.29 0.06
CA ILE A 126 5.10 3.92 0.19
C ILE A 126 3.99 2.97 0.62
N HIS A 127 3.63 2.03 -0.28
CA HIS A 127 2.91 0.83 0.11
C HIS A 127 3.92 -0.13 0.75
N GLY A 128 3.71 -0.51 2.00
CA GLY A 128 4.67 -1.36 2.70
C GLY A 128 4.35 -1.58 4.17
N PRO A 129 5.23 -2.25 4.91
CA PRO A 129 5.02 -2.63 6.30
C PRO A 129 4.61 -1.47 7.19
N MET A 130 3.53 -1.64 7.94
CA MET A 130 3.07 -0.72 8.99
C MET A 130 3.67 -1.13 10.35
N ALA A 131 3.52 -0.29 11.37
CA ALA A 131 4.11 -0.56 12.70
C ALA A 131 3.68 -1.92 13.28
N ALA A 132 2.45 -2.37 13.00
CA ALA A 132 1.95 -3.68 13.42
C ALA A 132 2.73 -4.87 12.83
N ALA A 133 3.39 -4.71 11.69
CA ALA A 133 4.16 -5.77 11.04
C ALA A 133 5.47 -6.09 11.76
N PHE A 134 6.03 -5.12 12.47
CA PHE A 134 7.28 -5.27 13.23
C PHE A 134 7.17 -6.23 14.43
N THR A 135 5.95 -6.55 14.86
CA THR A 135 5.71 -7.52 15.94
C THR A 135 5.73 -8.97 15.47
N LYS A 136 5.71 -9.22 14.16
CA LYS A 136 5.65 -10.56 13.56
C LYS A 136 6.99 -11.04 13.02
N GLY A 137 7.97 -10.14 12.87
CA GLY A 137 9.28 -10.45 12.34
C GLY A 137 10.36 -9.68 13.09
N GLU A 138 11.56 -10.20 13.06
CA GLU A 138 12.73 -9.50 13.57
C GLU A 138 13.07 -8.30 12.67
N ALA A 139 13.77 -7.31 13.21
CA ALA A 139 14.21 -6.13 12.45
C ALA A 139 15.07 -6.46 11.22
N GLY A 140 15.57 -7.69 11.11
CA GLY A 140 16.34 -8.21 9.99
C GLY A 140 15.51 -8.85 8.87
N GLU A 141 14.20 -8.99 9.02
CA GLU A 141 13.36 -9.61 7.99
C GLU A 141 13.42 -8.82 6.67
N PRO A 142 13.53 -9.49 5.51
CA PRO A 142 13.74 -8.82 4.22
C PRO A 142 12.70 -7.76 3.89
N TYR A 143 11.44 -7.97 4.25
CA TYR A 143 10.36 -7.01 4.00
C TYR A 143 10.45 -5.76 4.91
N ILE A 144 10.96 -5.88 6.14
CA ILE A 144 11.25 -4.74 7.01
C ILE A 144 12.49 -3.99 6.50
N GLN A 145 13.53 -4.72 6.07
CA GLN A 145 14.71 -4.12 5.47
C GLN A 145 14.39 -3.38 4.16
N SER A 146 13.44 -3.89 3.34
CA SER A 146 13.01 -3.18 2.15
C SER A 146 12.44 -1.80 2.44
N LEU A 147 11.69 -1.65 3.55
CA LEU A 147 11.20 -0.34 3.97
C LEU A 147 12.36 0.60 4.35
N LYS A 148 13.36 0.10 5.08
CA LYS A 148 14.56 0.88 5.42
C LYS A 148 15.28 1.35 4.16
N GLN A 149 15.55 0.45 3.23
CA GLN A 149 16.21 0.75 1.95
C GLN A 149 15.48 1.85 1.18
N VAL A 150 14.14 1.72 1.06
CA VAL A 150 13.30 2.74 0.41
C VAL A 150 13.43 4.10 1.10
N LEU A 151 13.38 4.15 2.42
CA LEU A 151 13.49 5.39 3.19
C LEU A 151 14.87 6.04 3.04
N GLU A 152 15.94 5.26 2.96
CA GLU A 152 17.33 5.71 2.80
C GLU A 152 17.70 6.03 1.33
N GLY A 153 16.78 5.75 0.40
CA GLY A 153 16.93 6.10 -1.02
C GLY A 153 17.61 5.04 -1.87
N GLU A 154 17.73 3.83 -1.35
CA GLU A 154 18.20 2.72 -2.16
C GLU A 154 17.16 2.38 -3.24
N LYS A 155 17.63 1.99 -4.42
CA LYS A 155 16.75 1.46 -5.46
C LYS A 155 16.31 0.05 -5.11
N THR A 156 15.02 -0.20 -5.24
CA THR A 156 14.45 -1.53 -4.99
C THR A 156 14.51 -2.39 -6.24
N SER A 157 14.80 -3.67 -6.05
CA SER A 157 14.75 -4.71 -7.07
C SER A 157 14.26 -6.00 -6.44
N TYR A 158 13.18 -6.54 -6.97
CA TYR A 158 12.55 -7.76 -6.48
C TYR A 158 12.50 -8.79 -7.62
N THR A 159 12.84 -10.02 -7.31
CA THR A 159 12.75 -11.15 -8.25
C THR A 159 12.01 -12.30 -7.60
N ILE A 160 11.06 -12.87 -8.32
CA ILE A 160 10.27 -14.02 -7.89
C ILE A 160 10.22 -15.09 -8.98
N PRO A 161 9.98 -16.37 -8.65
CA PRO A 161 9.71 -17.39 -9.65
C PRO A 161 8.51 -17.04 -10.53
N ALA A 162 8.50 -17.54 -11.77
CA ALA A 162 7.35 -17.39 -12.64
C ALA A 162 6.15 -18.19 -12.14
N HIS A 163 4.96 -17.62 -12.29
CA HIS A 163 3.69 -18.31 -12.04
C HIS A 163 3.08 -18.77 -13.39
N SER A 164 2.40 -19.93 -13.42
CA SER A 164 1.84 -20.50 -14.64
C SER A 164 0.76 -19.65 -15.31
N MET A 165 0.10 -18.76 -14.55
CA MET A 165 -0.93 -17.85 -15.07
C MET A 165 -0.37 -16.53 -15.59
N ASN A 166 0.95 -16.30 -15.53
CA ASN A 166 1.56 -15.05 -15.98
C ASN A 166 1.29 -14.79 -17.46
N THR A 167 1.24 -13.51 -17.82
CA THR A 167 1.32 -13.05 -19.22
C THR A 167 2.70 -12.46 -19.44
N LEU A 168 3.48 -13.07 -20.33
CA LEU A 168 4.87 -12.67 -20.57
C LEU A 168 4.96 -11.30 -21.23
N GLY A 169 6.01 -10.56 -20.91
CA GLY A 169 6.27 -9.25 -21.51
C GLY A 169 7.08 -8.34 -20.61
N ASN A 170 7.31 -7.12 -21.09
CA ASN A 170 8.04 -6.09 -20.37
C ASN A 170 7.24 -4.78 -20.36
N ALA A 171 7.33 -4.06 -19.25
CA ALA A 171 6.75 -2.74 -19.10
C ALA A 171 7.70 -1.82 -18.34
N LYS A 172 7.64 -0.52 -18.63
CA LYS A 172 8.32 0.51 -17.86
C LYS A 172 7.37 1.70 -17.69
N ALA A 173 6.84 1.86 -16.48
CA ALA A 173 5.86 2.91 -16.19
C ALA A 173 5.80 3.23 -14.69
N GLU A 174 5.09 4.30 -14.34
CA GLU A 174 4.74 4.60 -12.95
C GLU A 174 3.90 3.45 -12.35
N MET A 175 4.21 3.07 -11.11
CA MET A 175 3.47 2.03 -10.40
C MET A 175 2.50 2.65 -9.40
N VAL A 176 1.24 2.24 -9.48
CA VAL A 176 0.15 2.66 -8.60
C VAL A 176 -0.67 1.43 -8.20
N GLY A 177 -1.41 1.52 -7.11
CA GLY A 177 -2.27 0.40 -6.72
C GLY A 177 -2.60 0.35 -5.23
N GLY A 178 -2.88 -0.84 -4.72
CA GLY A 178 -3.18 -1.11 -3.32
C GLY A 178 -4.22 -2.19 -3.12
N ASN A 179 -4.96 -2.11 -2.03
CA ASN A 179 -6.02 -3.04 -1.70
C ASN A 179 -7.17 -2.94 -2.69
N LEU A 180 -7.57 -4.07 -3.30
CA LEU A 180 -8.57 -4.12 -4.37
C LEU A 180 -9.93 -3.58 -3.94
N CYS A 181 -10.39 -3.97 -2.75
CA CYS A 181 -11.66 -3.49 -2.20
C CYS A 181 -11.66 -1.96 -2.05
N ILE A 182 -10.55 -1.39 -1.60
CA ILE A 182 -10.38 0.06 -1.46
C ILE A 182 -10.30 0.75 -2.83
N LEU A 183 -9.58 0.19 -3.79
CA LEU A 183 -9.53 0.74 -5.16
C LEU A 183 -10.93 0.79 -5.79
N ALA A 184 -11.70 -0.28 -5.66
CA ALA A 184 -13.09 -0.33 -6.14
C ALA A 184 -13.99 0.67 -5.39
N HIS A 185 -13.80 0.84 -4.07
CA HIS A 185 -14.51 1.84 -3.27
C HIS A 185 -14.24 3.28 -3.72
N LEU A 186 -13.04 3.57 -4.20
CA LEU A 186 -12.64 4.92 -4.64
C LEU A 186 -13.16 5.30 -6.03
N ILE A 187 -13.67 4.35 -6.83
CA ILE A 187 -14.24 4.62 -8.16
C ILE A 187 -15.34 5.67 -8.06
N GLY A 188 -15.24 6.70 -8.90
CA GLY A 188 -16.18 7.83 -8.91
C GLY A 188 -15.92 8.90 -7.85
N SER A 189 -14.94 8.72 -6.96
CA SER A 189 -14.51 9.75 -6.01
C SER A 189 -13.41 10.63 -6.60
N LYS A 190 -13.13 11.77 -5.95
CA LYS A 190 -12.00 12.65 -6.32
C LYS A 190 -10.63 11.99 -6.13
N ASN A 191 -10.56 10.89 -5.39
CA ASN A 191 -9.35 10.14 -5.10
C ASN A 191 -9.26 8.85 -5.93
N ALA A 192 -10.13 8.65 -6.94
CA ALA A 192 -10.03 7.52 -7.86
C ALA A 192 -8.66 7.51 -8.56
N LEU A 193 -8.04 6.34 -8.68
CA LEU A 193 -6.75 6.22 -9.35
C LEU A 193 -6.92 6.38 -10.88
N ASP A 194 -6.05 7.19 -11.47
CA ASP A 194 -5.78 7.10 -12.89
C ASP A 194 -4.75 5.99 -13.12
N THR A 195 -5.17 4.94 -13.82
CA THR A 195 -4.35 3.76 -14.13
C THR A 195 -3.83 3.74 -15.56
N ASN A 196 -4.22 4.74 -16.38
CA ASN A 196 -3.87 4.78 -17.79
C ASN A 196 -2.35 4.87 -18.00
N GLY A 197 -1.80 3.93 -18.76
CA GLY A 197 -0.37 3.84 -19.05
C GLY A 197 0.51 3.47 -17.84
N LYS A 198 -0.06 2.97 -16.74
CA LYS A 198 0.68 2.66 -15.52
C LYS A 198 0.78 1.16 -15.25
N ILE A 199 1.69 0.77 -14.37
CA ILE A 199 1.70 -0.55 -13.78
C ILE A 199 0.77 -0.50 -12.57
N LEU A 200 -0.32 -1.25 -12.63
CA LEU A 200 -1.25 -1.40 -11.50
C LEU A 200 -0.83 -2.59 -10.65
N PHE A 201 -0.84 -2.44 -9.32
CA PHE A 201 -0.77 -3.58 -8.42
C PHE A 201 -2.05 -3.69 -7.58
N ILE A 202 -2.47 -4.92 -7.30
CA ILE A 202 -3.64 -5.21 -6.48
C ILE A 202 -3.33 -6.33 -5.49
N GLU A 203 -3.87 -6.24 -4.30
CA GLU A 203 -3.85 -7.27 -3.25
C GLU A 203 -5.10 -7.17 -2.40
N ASP A 204 -5.49 -8.21 -1.65
CA ASP A 204 -6.61 -8.11 -0.71
C ASP A 204 -6.53 -9.16 0.42
N VAL A 205 -7.40 -8.99 1.44
CA VAL A 205 -7.47 -9.88 2.60
C VAL A 205 -8.89 -10.04 3.11
N GLY A 206 -9.22 -11.28 3.49
CA GLY A 206 -10.46 -11.57 4.25
C GLY A 206 -11.75 -11.47 3.45
N GLU A 207 -11.65 -11.34 2.14
CA GLU A 207 -12.79 -11.25 1.24
C GLU A 207 -13.44 -12.61 0.98
N TYR A 208 -14.71 -12.60 0.60
CA TYR A 208 -15.35 -13.77 0.00
C TYR A 208 -14.94 -13.89 -1.47
N HIS A 209 -14.75 -15.11 -1.98
CA HIS A 209 -14.41 -15.34 -3.40
C HIS A 209 -15.41 -14.64 -4.35
N TYR A 210 -16.72 -14.75 -4.09
CA TYR A 210 -17.73 -14.03 -4.91
C TYR A 210 -17.58 -12.50 -4.82
N ASN A 211 -17.01 -11.97 -3.72
CA ASN A 211 -16.79 -10.54 -3.60
C ASN A 211 -15.58 -10.08 -4.41
N ILE A 212 -14.51 -10.90 -4.46
CA ILE A 212 -13.38 -10.66 -5.38
C ILE A 212 -13.88 -10.59 -6.82
N ASP A 213 -14.71 -11.54 -7.24
CA ASP A 213 -15.34 -11.53 -8.57
C ASP A 213 -16.09 -10.21 -8.83
N ARG A 214 -16.94 -9.79 -7.91
CA ARG A 214 -17.69 -8.54 -7.99
C ARG A 214 -16.80 -7.31 -8.07
N LEU A 215 -15.72 -7.25 -7.28
CA LEU A 215 -14.76 -6.14 -7.26
C LEU A 215 -14.01 -6.06 -8.59
N MET A 216 -13.61 -7.21 -9.15
CA MET A 216 -12.97 -7.27 -10.47
C MET A 216 -13.91 -6.79 -11.57
N ILE A 217 -15.18 -7.19 -11.55
CA ILE A 217 -16.22 -6.69 -12.47
C ILE A 217 -16.36 -5.18 -12.36
N GLN A 218 -16.43 -4.65 -11.14
CA GLN A 218 -16.55 -3.21 -10.88
C GLN A 218 -15.34 -2.44 -11.44
N CYS A 219 -14.13 -2.90 -11.16
CA CYS A 219 -12.89 -2.28 -11.65
C CYS A 219 -12.81 -2.35 -13.19
N LYS A 220 -13.20 -3.48 -13.78
CA LYS A 220 -13.26 -3.65 -15.24
C LYS A 220 -14.25 -2.68 -15.88
N ASN A 221 -15.47 -2.60 -15.36
CA ASN A 221 -16.51 -1.70 -15.88
C ASN A 221 -16.13 -0.21 -15.74
N ALA A 222 -15.29 0.11 -14.76
CA ALA A 222 -14.74 1.45 -14.58
C ALA A 222 -13.49 1.72 -15.43
N GLY A 223 -13.03 0.76 -16.25
CA GLY A 223 -11.90 0.91 -17.15
C GLY A 223 -10.51 0.81 -16.50
N LEU A 224 -10.43 0.37 -15.24
CA LEU A 224 -9.15 0.33 -14.52
C LEU A 224 -8.10 -0.58 -15.18
N PHE A 225 -8.53 -1.57 -15.97
CA PHE A 225 -7.65 -2.54 -16.60
C PHE A 225 -7.40 -2.28 -18.11
N GLU A 226 -8.08 -1.31 -18.72
CA GLU A 226 -8.10 -1.19 -20.18
C GLU A 226 -6.75 -0.78 -20.80
N ASN A 227 -6.08 0.21 -20.23
CA ASN A 227 -4.87 0.83 -20.79
C ASN A 227 -3.67 0.73 -19.85
N LEU A 228 -3.50 -0.39 -19.15
CA LEU A 228 -2.35 -0.60 -18.29
C LEU A 228 -1.06 -0.80 -19.10
N ALA A 229 0.07 -0.37 -18.55
CA ALA A 229 1.39 -0.81 -19.00
C ALA A 229 1.72 -2.22 -18.49
N GLY A 230 1.21 -2.60 -17.32
CA GLY A 230 1.38 -3.91 -16.70
C GLY A 230 0.49 -4.09 -15.47
N LEU A 231 0.29 -5.34 -15.05
CA LEU A 231 -0.49 -5.69 -13.87
C LEU A 231 0.31 -6.62 -12.95
N VAL A 232 0.38 -6.24 -11.67
CA VAL A 232 1.02 -7.01 -10.62
C VAL A 232 -0.04 -7.46 -9.64
N ILE A 233 -0.28 -8.76 -9.56
CA ILE A 233 -1.24 -9.37 -8.64
C ILE A 233 -0.45 -9.87 -7.43
N GLY A 234 -0.71 -9.25 -6.30
CA GLY A 234 -0.16 -9.62 -5.00
C GLY A 234 -0.90 -10.77 -4.34
N GLY A 235 -0.73 -10.93 -3.04
CA GLY A 235 -1.41 -11.98 -2.29
C GLY A 235 -2.86 -11.63 -1.99
N PHE A 236 -3.75 -12.59 -2.22
CA PHE A 236 -5.15 -12.60 -1.79
C PHE A 236 -5.27 -13.63 -0.67
N THR A 237 -5.43 -13.18 0.57
CA THR A 237 -5.25 -14.02 1.75
C THR A 237 -6.47 -14.05 2.67
N ASP A 238 -6.52 -15.06 3.55
CA ASP A 238 -7.62 -15.23 4.52
C ASP A 238 -9.02 -15.20 3.87
N LEU A 239 -9.13 -15.75 2.67
CA LEU A 239 -10.35 -15.76 1.88
C LEU A 239 -11.40 -16.69 2.48
N LYS A 240 -12.65 -16.42 2.15
CA LYS A 240 -13.82 -17.09 2.72
C LYS A 240 -14.75 -17.56 1.61
N ASP A 241 -15.43 -18.66 1.91
CA ASP A 241 -16.61 -19.08 1.17
C ASP A 241 -17.85 -19.04 2.06
N PRO A 242 -19.04 -18.81 1.49
CA PRO A 242 -20.29 -19.10 2.15
C PRO A 242 -20.46 -20.62 2.32
N SER A 243 -21.65 -21.08 2.68
CA SER A 243 -21.95 -22.51 2.84
C SER A 243 -21.73 -23.36 1.59
N SER A 244 -21.64 -22.74 0.41
CA SER A 244 -21.28 -23.39 -0.86
C SER A 244 -19.95 -22.85 -1.36
N ASP A 245 -19.05 -23.75 -1.75
CA ASP A 245 -17.79 -23.43 -2.39
C ASP A 245 -18.01 -22.62 -3.69
N PHE A 246 -17.23 -21.58 -3.91
CA PHE A 246 -17.24 -20.79 -5.15
C PHE A 246 -16.65 -21.59 -6.32
N GLY A 247 -15.77 -22.54 -6.03
CA GLY A 247 -15.23 -23.48 -7.02
C GLY A 247 -14.04 -22.94 -7.84
N ALA A 248 -13.51 -21.76 -7.49
CA ALA A 248 -12.32 -21.17 -8.12
C ALA A 248 -11.49 -20.42 -7.08
N SER A 249 -10.17 -20.47 -7.21
CA SER A 249 -9.25 -19.68 -6.40
C SER A 249 -9.29 -18.20 -6.80
N ALA A 250 -8.79 -17.32 -5.92
CA ALA A 250 -8.70 -15.89 -6.25
C ALA A 250 -7.93 -15.62 -7.54
N ASN A 251 -6.81 -16.32 -7.76
CA ASN A 251 -6.02 -16.17 -8.97
C ASN A 251 -6.80 -16.58 -10.24
N GLU A 252 -7.61 -17.64 -10.17
CA GLU A 252 -8.47 -18.06 -11.27
C GLU A 252 -9.57 -17.04 -11.54
N ILE A 253 -10.25 -16.55 -10.50
CA ILE A 253 -11.26 -15.49 -10.60
C ILE A 253 -10.66 -14.25 -11.27
N ILE A 254 -9.52 -13.76 -10.76
CA ILE A 254 -8.85 -12.59 -11.32
C ILE A 254 -8.48 -12.85 -12.79
N LYS A 255 -7.93 -14.05 -13.10
CA LYS A 255 -7.52 -14.42 -14.45
C LYS A 255 -8.68 -14.35 -15.45
N GLU A 256 -9.87 -14.78 -15.07
CA GLU A 256 -11.07 -14.71 -15.93
C GLU A 256 -11.40 -13.28 -16.37
N HIS A 257 -11.22 -12.30 -15.47
CA HIS A 257 -11.54 -10.89 -15.77
C HIS A 257 -10.49 -10.19 -16.64
N ILE A 258 -9.25 -10.70 -16.65
CA ILE A 258 -8.13 -10.08 -17.37
C ILE A 258 -7.73 -10.83 -18.63
N VAL A 259 -8.48 -11.85 -19.04
CA VAL A 259 -8.30 -12.53 -20.32
C VAL A 259 -8.46 -11.53 -21.47
N GLY A 260 -7.53 -11.58 -22.43
CA GLY A 260 -7.54 -10.73 -23.63
C GLY A 260 -6.68 -9.48 -23.52
N TYR A 261 -6.23 -9.09 -22.33
CA TYR A 261 -5.21 -8.05 -22.21
C TYR A 261 -3.81 -8.60 -22.54
N THR A 262 -3.01 -7.78 -23.23
CA THR A 262 -1.72 -8.20 -23.79
C THR A 262 -0.50 -7.62 -23.06
N TYR A 263 -0.71 -6.74 -22.09
CA TYR A 263 0.36 -6.23 -21.26
C TYR A 263 0.90 -7.31 -20.30
N PRO A 264 2.15 -7.19 -19.79
CA PRO A 264 2.70 -8.16 -18.85
C PRO A 264 1.88 -8.22 -17.56
N ILE A 265 1.60 -9.44 -17.11
CA ILE A 265 0.85 -9.72 -15.88
C ILE A 265 1.64 -10.74 -15.06
N CYS A 266 1.88 -10.45 -13.79
CA CYS A 266 2.44 -11.43 -12.85
C CYS A 266 1.50 -11.68 -11.68
N PHE A 267 1.50 -12.91 -11.18
CA PHE A 267 0.75 -13.39 -10.03
C PHE A 267 1.67 -13.68 -8.86
N ASP A 268 1.09 -13.68 -7.66
CA ASP A 268 1.75 -14.02 -6.39
C ASP A 268 2.97 -13.14 -6.08
N PHE A 269 2.94 -11.89 -6.52
CA PHE A 269 3.99 -10.95 -6.15
C PHE A 269 3.94 -10.67 -4.64
N PRO A 270 5.08 -10.56 -3.94
CA PRO A 270 5.14 -10.44 -2.48
C PRO A 270 4.75 -9.03 -1.97
N ILE A 271 3.53 -8.61 -2.33
CA ILE A 271 2.78 -7.48 -1.81
C ILE A 271 1.48 -8.06 -1.27
N SER A 272 1.30 -8.11 0.07
CA SER A 272 0.23 -8.90 0.65
C SER A 272 -0.02 -8.53 2.12
N HIS A 273 -1.17 -8.96 2.64
CA HIS A 273 -1.42 -8.98 4.09
C HIS A 273 -0.71 -10.15 4.81
N SER A 274 -0.30 -11.18 4.06
CA SER A 274 0.63 -12.21 4.54
C SER A 274 2.07 -11.77 4.31
N LEU A 275 3.01 -12.42 4.99
CA LEU A 275 4.44 -12.14 4.80
C LEU A 275 5.01 -13.02 3.66
N PRO A 276 5.95 -12.48 2.88
CA PRO A 276 6.50 -11.12 2.95
C PRO A 276 5.60 -10.06 2.30
N ASN A 277 5.70 -8.81 2.78
CA ASN A 277 5.06 -7.64 2.17
C ASN A 277 6.14 -6.58 1.92
N PHE A 278 6.72 -6.58 0.74
CA PHE A 278 7.80 -5.67 0.39
C PHE A 278 7.32 -4.24 0.14
N ALA A 279 8.19 -3.28 0.45
CA ALA A 279 7.90 -1.87 0.26
C ALA A 279 7.95 -1.47 -1.21
N ILE A 280 6.89 -0.83 -1.71
CA ILE A 280 6.78 -0.31 -3.07
C ILE A 280 6.53 1.20 -3.01
N LYS A 281 7.33 1.99 -3.75
CA LYS A 281 7.08 3.42 -3.94
C LYS A 281 5.96 3.62 -4.95
N GLN A 282 4.81 4.07 -4.52
CA GLN A 282 3.71 4.45 -5.43
C GLN A 282 4.04 5.75 -6.16
N GLY A 283 3.78 5.80 -7.45
CA GLY A 283 4.13 6.93 -8.31
C GLY A 283 5.57 6.91 -8.85
N GLN A 284 6.38 5.94 -8.42
CA GLN A 284 7.72 5.70 -8.96
C GLN A 284 7.66 4.90 -10.25
N VAL A 285 8.58 5.15 -11.17
CA VAL A 285 8.72 4.38 -12.40
C VAL A 285 9.46 3.07 -12.11
N TYR A 286 8.83 1.96 -12.46
CA TYR A 286 9.40 0.62 -12.38
C TYR A 286 9.52 -0.02 -13.77
N SER A 287 10.52 -0.89 -13.91
CA SER A 287 10.62 -1.86 -15.00
C SER A 287 10.10 -3.20 -14.50
N LEU A 288 9.02 -3.69 -15.11
CA LEU A 288 8.44 -5.01 -14.88
C LEU A 288 8.86 -5.90 -16.05
N ALA A 289 9.55 -7.00 -15.76
CA ALA A 289 9.85 -8.04 -16.75
C ALA A 289 9.27 -9.37 -16.30
N VAL A 290 8.39 -9.94 -17.12
CA VAL A 290 7.73 -11.22 -16.87
C VAL A 290 8.23 -12.22 -17.92
N SER A 291 9.05 -13.16 -17.50
CA SER A 291 9.58 -14.24 -18.32
C SER A 291 8.96 -15.60 -17.97
N ALA A 292 9.33 -16.64 -18.71
CA ALA A 292 8.89 -18.00 -18.41
C ALA A 292 9.57 -18.60 -17.16
N GLN A 293 10.69 -18.02 -16.68
CA GLN A 293 11.46 -18.50 -15.56
C GLN A 293 11.25 -17.68 -14.29
N GLU A 294 11.17 -16.36 -14.45
CA GLU A 294 11.10 -15.43 -13.33
C GLU A 294 10.36 -14.14 -13.69
N VAL A 295 9.97 -13.42 -12.67
CA VAL A 295 9.45 -12.04 -12.75
C VAL A 295 10.41 -11.13 -12.00
N SER A 296 10.80 -10.02 -12.62
CA SER A 296 11.55 -8.97 -11.95
C SER A 296 10.80 -7.65 -11.98
N LEU A 297 10.81 -6.95 -10.84
CA LEU A 297 10.30 -5.60 -10.67
C LEU A 297 11.42 -4.74 -10.11
N THR A 298 11.94 -3.82 -10.91
CA THR A 298 13.13 -3.01 -10.58
C THR A 298 12.81 -1.53 -10.73
N GLU A 299 13.18 -0.74 -9.75
CA GLU A 299 13.08 0.73 -9.80
C GLU A 299 13.99 1.28 -10.92
N ALA A 300 13.42 2.09 -11.80
CA ALA A 300 14.08 2.59 -13.01
C ALA A 300 15.00 3.80 -12.77
#